data_062758d4352adb8e5efe85b8fbba3447
#
_entry.id   062758d4352adb8e5efe85b8fbba3447
#
_cell.length_a   1.000
_cell.length_b   1.000
_cell.length_c   1.000
_cell.angle_alpha   90.00
_cell.angle_beta   90.00
_cell.angle_gamma   90.00
#
_symmetry.space_group_name_H-M   'P 1'
#
loop_
_entity.id
_entity.type
_entity.pdbx_description
1 polymer ?
#
loop_
_entity_poly.entity_id
_entity_poly.type
_entity_poly.pdbx_seq_one_letter_code
_entity_poly.pdbx_strand_id
1 'polypeptide(L)'
;MAKVLEYDGVVIGAGHNGMICAGYLAKCGQKIMVVEKNMEVGGGLDSHEDRNYPGFWHNIHSVFHRGLMMLPWFKDLELDKFGIHYYRPDPGVVHHFIDKTYLGWFADVKRTAETIGHFSKKDAATFLDIWTRWQPVVKNIVFPETYAVPVSIEEKRPLLEKLPEGMEYLKYFESTPEEFVLQHFEHPRVQAFIGFLGVMRGYELDAPKTGYLIPAMIAWGVNPQLCRGTSHALGDNLAHMMSHNGVDYIEATGVERILVEQGQANAVVLEDGTVIRTRRFIASNVNPVETFIKLVGRENLEPKFA
;
A
#
# COMPACT_ATOMS: atom_id res chain seq x y z
N MET A 1 -11.83 -39.98 6.53
CA MET A 1 -12.84 -38.88 6.64
C MET A 1 -12.12 -37.59 6.48
N ALA A 2 -12.65 -36.64 5.71
CA ALA A 2 -12.08 -35.32 5.58
C ALA A 2 -12.03 -34.63 6.95
N LYS A 3 -10.93 -33.96 7.25
CA LYS A 3 -10.79 -33.15 8.48
C LYS A 3 -11.71 -31.94 8.36
N VAL A 4 -12.59 -31.75 9.37
CA VAL A 4 -13.48 -30.58 9.42
C VAL A 4 -13.06 -29.68 10.58
N LEU A 5 -12.84 -28.42 10.32
CA LEU A 5 -12.49 -27.36 11.28
C LEU A 5 -13.60 -26.31 11.33
N GLU A 6 -13.77 -25.62 12.46
CA GLU A 6 -14.75 -24.56 12.62
C GLU A 6 -14.14 -23.27 13.18
N TYR A 7 -14.42 -22.15 12.49
CA TYR A 7 -13.95 -20.81 12.82
C TYR A 7 -15.08 -19.78 12.69
N ASP A 8 -14.91 -18.60 13.26
CA ASP A 8 -15.81 -17.49 13.02
C ASP A 8 -15.59 -16.93 11.62
N GLY A 9 -14.34 -16.86 11.17
CA GLY A 9 -13.98 -16.44 9.85
C GLY A 9 -12.72 -17.13 9.30
N VAL A 10 -12.62 -17.16 7.98
CA VAL A 10 -11.42 -17.59 7.26
C VAL A 10 -10.90 -16.43 6.43
N VAL A 11 -9.58 -16.20 6.46
CA VAL A 11 -8.86 -15.27 5.59
C VAL A 11 -8.06 -16.09 4.57
N ILE A 12 -8.32 -15.89 3.29
CA ILE A 12 -7.61 -16.57 2.20
C ILE A 12 -6.45 -15.67 1.75
N GLY A 13 -5.23 -16.18 1.89
CA GLY A 13 -3.98 -15.48 1.57
C GLY A 13 -3.37 -14.75 2.77
N ALA A 14 -2.16 -15.18 3.17
CA ALA A 14 -1.35 -14.56 4.21
C ALA A 14 -0.41 -13.47 3.66
N GLY A 15 -0.85 -12.69 2.67
CA GLY A 15 -0.21 -11.44 2.33
C GLY A 15 -0.41 -10.41 3.46
N HIS A 16 0.42 -9.37 3.50
CA HIS A 16 0.39 -8.37 4.59
C HIS A 16 -1.00 -7.80 4.90
N ASN A 17 -1.83 -7.54 3.90
CA ASN A 17 -3.20 -7.05 4.12
C ASN A 17 -4.10 -8.11 4.80
N GLY A 18 -4.01 -9.38 4.37
CA GLY A 18 -4.75 -10.49 4.99
C GLY A 18 -4.34 -10.69 6.43
N MET A 19 -3.04 -10.65 6.73
CA MET A 19 -2.53 -10.79 8.10
C MET A 19 -2.95 -9.64 9.01
N ILE A 20 -2.94 -8.39 8.51
CA ILE A 20 -3.43 -7.22 9.26
C ILE A 20 -4.93 -7.36 9.54
N CYS A 21 -5.72 -7.74 8.52
CA CYS A 21 -7.15 -8.00 8.68
C CYS A 21 -7.41 -9.08 9.74
N ALA A 22 -6.71 -10.22 9.66
CA ALA A 22 -6.82 -11.31 10.64
C ALA A 22 -6.47 -10.83 12.06
N GLY A 23 -5.41 -10.02 12.21
CA GLY A 23 -5.01 -9.44 13.49
C GLY A 23 -6.11 -8.58 14.12
N TYR A 24 -6.72 -7.68 13.35
CA TYR A 24 -7.86 -6.87 13.84
C TYR A 24 -9.06 -7.72 14.22
N LEU A 25 -9.43 -8.69 13.39
CA LEU A 25 -10.56 -9.58 13.65
C LEU A 25 -10.35 -10.41 14.93
N ALA A 26 -9.14 -10.92 15.13
CA ALA A 26 -8.78 -11.64 16.36
C ALA A 26 -8.83 -10.73 17.59
N LYS A 27 -8.33 -9.50 17.51
CA LYS A 27 -8.46 -8.50 18.60
C LYS A 27 -9.92 -8.16 18.92
N CYS A 28 -10.84 -8.31 17.96
CA CYS A 28 -12.28 -8.20 18.18
C CYS A 28 -12.91 -9.49 18.71
N GLY A 29 -12.12 -10.47 19.15
CA GLY A 29 -12.58 -11.72 19.77
C GLY A 29 -13.08 -12.77 18.77
N GLN A 30 -12.78 -12.64 17.47
CA GLN A 30 -13.15 -13.64 16.48
C GLN A 30 -12.12 -14.76 16.43
N LYS A 31 -12.56 -16.01 16.32
CA LYS A 31 -11.69 -17.15 16.05
C LYS A 31 -11.42 -17.22 14.55
N ILE A 32 -10.19 -16.92 14.14
CA ILE A 32 -9.80 -16.76 12.74
C ILE A 32 -8.81 -17.85 12.31
N MET A 33 -9.04 -18.37 11.09
CA MET A 33 -8.07 -19.18 10.36
C MET A 33 -7.56 -18.38 9.15
N VAL A 34 -6.25 -18.36 8.95
CA VAL A 34 -5.61 -17.86 7.71
C VAL A 34 -5.09 -19.03 6.91
N VAL A 35 -5.30 -19.03 5.58
CA VAL A 35 -4.82 -20.10 4.69
C VAL A 35 -3.91 -19.48 3.64
N GLU A 36 -2.67 -19.99 3.54
CA GLU A 36 -1.65 -19.57 2.56
C GLU A 36 -1.20 -20.75 1.71
N LYS A 37 -1.18 -20.55 0.40
CA LYS A 37 -0.75 -21.61 -0.54
C LYS A 37 0.76 -21.80 -0.62
N ASN A 38 1.52 -20.72 -0.36
CA ASN A 38 2.97 -20.75 -0.38
C ASN A 38 3.53 -21.27 0.94
N MET A 39 4.80 -21.66 0.92
CA MET A 39 5.52 -22.13 2.11
C MET A 39 5.82 -21.00 3.11
N GLU A 40 5.71 -19.75 2.67
CA GLU A 40 6.01 -18.57 3.47
C GLU A 40 4.88 -17.54 3.36
N VAL A 41 4.63 -16.84 4.46
CA VAL A 41 3.68 -15.72 4.53
C VAL A 41 4.30 -14.45 3.95
N GLY A 42 3.53 -13.37 3.86
CA GLY A 42 4.03 -12.05 3.46
C GLY A 42 3.55 -11.60 2.08
N GLY A 43 3.34 -12.54 1.14
CA GLY A 43 2.90 -12.21 -0.21
C GLY A 43 3.87 -11.26 -0.93
N GLY A 44 3.47 -10.03 -1.24
CA GLY A 44 4.34 -9.03 -1.88
C GLY A 44 5.52 -8.53 -1.04
N LEU A 45 5.68 -8.99 0.20
CA LEU A 45 6.85 -8.73 1.06
C LEU A 45 7.99 -9.74 0.83
N ASP A 46 7.83 -10.67 -0.10
CA ASP A 46 8.76 -11.74 -0.37
C ASP A 46 10.17 -11.23 -0.72
N SER A 47 11.19 -11.94 -0.22
CA SER A 47 12.59 -11.61 -0.39
C SER A 47 13.41 -12.89 -0.53
N HIS A 48 14.30 -12.94 -1.53
CA HIS A 48 15.12 -14.11 -1.80
C HIS A 48 16.61 -13.82 -1.69
N GLU A 49 17.35 -14.78 -1.18
CA GLU A 49 18.80 -14.75 -1.25
C GLU A 49 19.26 -14.94 -2.69
N ASP A 50 20.28 -14.17 -3.09
CA ASP A 50 20.88 -14.30 -4.41
C ASP A 50 21.57 -15.67 -4.55
N ARG A 51 21.21 -16.42 -5.59
CA ARG A 51 21.73 -17.77 -5.82
C ARG A 51 23.22 -17.78 -6.17
N ASN A 52 23.75 -16.71 -6.76
CA ASN A 52 25.14 -16.60 -7.20
C ASN A 52 26.01 -15.90 -6.15
N TYR A 53 25.40 -15.09 -5.28
CA TYR A 53 26.09 -14.27 -4.29
C TYR A 53 25.45 -14.47 -2.90
N PRO A 54 25.78 -15.58 -2.20
CA PRO A 54 25.25 -15.84 -0.86
C PRO A 54 25.50 -14.68 0.11
N GLY A 55 24.51 -14.37 0.94
CA GLY A 55 24.52 -13.23 1.85
C GLY A 55 23.89 -11.96 1.28
N PHE A 56 23.62 -11.91 -0.03
CA PHE A 56 22.88 -10.80 -0.65
C PHE A 56 21.41 -11.18 -0.85
N TRP A 57 20.54 -10.32 -0.35
CA TRP A 57 19.09 -10.54 -0.37
C TRP A 57 18.40 -9.50 -1.25
N HIS A 58 17.42 -9.93 -2.01
CA HIS A 58 16.64 -9.09 -2.90
C HIS A 58 15.17 -9.10 -2.49
N ASN A 59 14.61 -7.92 -2.31
CA ASN A 59 13.16 -7.77 -2.20
C ASN A 59 12.55 -7.89 -3.59
N ILE A 60 11.61 -8.81 -3.78
CA ILE A 60 11.08 -9.14 -5.11
C ILE A 60 10.07 -8.11 -5.60
N HIS A 61 9.21 -7.63 -4.72
CA HIS A 61 8.16 -6.67 -5.05
C HIS A 61 8.23 -5.41 -4.21
N SER A 62 8.18 -5.54 -2.89
CA SER A 62 8.19 -4.41 -1.96
C SER A 62 9.61 -4.07 -1.55
N VAL A 63 10.27 -3.18 -2.29
CA VAL A 63 11.67 -2.80 -2.03
C VAL A 63 11.79 -1.90 -0.82
N PHE A 64 10.89 -0.93 -0.67
CA PHE A 64 10.85 0.00 0.45
C PHE A 64 9.42 0.33 0.85
N HIS A 65 9.24 0.64 2.12
CA HIS A 65 7.96 1.01 2.68
C HIS A 65 7.91 2.53 2.91
N ARG A 66 6.72 3.13 2.83
CA ARG A 66 6.57 4.59 2.97
C ARG A 66 5.67 4.91 4.15
N GLY A 67 6.27 5.48 5.21
CA GLY A 67 5.51 5.97 6.36
C GLY A 67 4.70 4.90 7.08
N LEU A 68 5.06 3.63 6.93
CA LEU A 68 4.28 2.49 7.42
C LEU A 68 4.08 2.53 8.94
N MET A 69 5.08 2.97 9.69
CA MET A 69 5.00 3.14 11.14
C MET A 69 4.04 4.27 11.58
N MET A 70 3.60 5.14 10.65
CA MET A 70 2.62 6.20 10.93
C MET A 70 1.17 5.71 10.72
N LEU A 71 0.99 4.53 10.16
CA LEU A 71 -0.32 3.98 9.84
C LEU A 71 -1.00 3.45 11.10
N PRO A 72 -2.34 3.66 11.26
CA PRO A 72 -3.06 3.25 12.46
C PRO A 72 -2.82 1.80 12.87
N TRP A 73 -2.88 0.88 11.91
CA TRP A 73 -2.72 -0.55 12.16
C TRP A 73 -1.36 -0.93 12.77
N PHE A 74 -0.28 -0.17 12.50
CA PHE A 74 1.02 -0.42 13.10
C PHE A 74 0.97 -0.26 14.62
N LYS A 75 0.28 0.79 15.09
CA LYS A 75 0.08 1.08 16.50
C LYS A 75 -1.00 0.17 17.12
N ASP A 76 -2.13 0.01 16.43
CA ASP A 76 -3.27 -0.75 16.95
C ASP A 76 -2.94 -2.23 17.15
N LEU A 77 -2.10 -2.80 16.27
CA LEU A 77 -1.60 -4.18 16.37
C LEU A 77 -0.27 -4.28 17.13
N GLU A 78 0.22 -3.16 17.70
CA GLU A 78 1.41 -3.09 18.55
C GLU A 78 2.67 -3.68 17.88
N LEU A 79 2.85 -3.44 16.58
CA LEU A 79 3.87 -4.11 15.77
C LEU A 79 5.32 -3.79 16.18
N ASP A 80 5.54 -2.70 16.90
CA ASP A 80 6.83 -2.37 17.53
C ASP A 80 7.29 -3.45 18.53
N LYS A 81 6.37 -4.17 19.16
CA LYS A 81 6.67 -5.27 20.08
C LYS A 81 7.22 -6.52 19.41
N PHE A 82 7.02 -6.66 18.08
CA PHE A 82 7.41 -7.83 17.30
C PHE A 82 8.75 -7.65 16.56
N GLY A 83 9.54 -6.62 16.89
CA GLY A 83 10.91 -6.47 16.43
C GLY A 83 11.07 -5.83 15.05
N ILE A 84 10.06 -5.12 14.57
CA ILE A 84 10.12 -4.40 13.29
C ILE A 84 11.01 -3.16 13.44
N HIS A 85 12.07 -3.09 12.64
CA HIS A 85 12.97 -1.95 12.60
C HIS A 85 13.14 -1.44 11.18
N TYR A 86 13.17 -0.11 11.03
CA TYR A 86 13.32 0.56 9.75
C TYR A 86 14.54 1.49 9.73
N TYR A 87 15.19 1.52 8.57
CA TYR A 87 16.19 2.53 8.22
C TYR A 87 15.57 3.55 7.27
N ARG A 88 15.96 4.81 7.42
CA ARG A 88 15.66 5.86 6.43
C ARG A 88 16.91 6.17 5.63
N PRO A 89 16.97 5.79 4.35
CA PRO A 89 18.03 6.26 3.48
C PRO A 89 17.88 7.78 3.26
N ASP A 90 19.01 8.51 3.24
CA ASP A 90 19.04 9.93 2.92
C ASP A 90 20.25 10.23 2.02
N PRO A 91 20.06 10.48 0.73
CA PRO A 91 18.78 10.69 0.02
C PRO A 91 17.94 9.42 -0.12
N GLY A 92 16.62 9.61 -0.15
CA GLY A 92 15.66 8.52 -0.35
C GLY A 92 15.54 8.05 -1.80
N VAL A 93 15.67 8.99 -2.74
CA VAL A 93 15.65 8.74 -4.20
C VAL A 93 16.66 9.65 -4.85
N VAL A 94 17.38 9.14 -5.85
CA VAL A 94 18.33 9.91 -6.65
C VAL A 94 18.14 9.62 -8.13
N HIS A 95 18.01 10.68 -8.94
CA HIS A 95 18.05 10.61 -10.39
C HIS A 95 19.43 11.03 -10.87
N HIS A 96 20.19 10.11 -11.41
CA HIS A 96 21.48 10.35 -12.01
C HIS A 96 21.36 10.64 -13.51
N PHE A 97 22.13 11.60 -14.00
CA PHE A 97 22.24 11.94 -15.41
C PHE A 97 23.60 11.53 -15.97
N ILE A 98 23.66 11.34 -17.30
CA ILE A 98 24.88 10.90 -18.00
C ILE A 98 26.06 11.85 -17.79
N ASP A 99 25.79 13.15 -17.63
CA ASP A 99 26.78 14.20 -17.37
C ASP A 99 27.27 14.24 -15.90
N LYS A 100 26.95 13.19 -15.11
CA LYS A 100 27.30 13.05 -13.69
C LYS A 100 26.61 14.04 -12.75
N THR A 101 25.67 14.83 -13.23
CA THR A 101 24.78 15.62 -12.36
C THR A 101 23.68 14.72 -11.78
N TYR A 102 23.00 15.20 -10.74
CA TYR A 102 21.90 14.45 -10.12
C TYR A 102 20.85 15.37 -9.52
N LEU A 103 19.65 14.83 -9.35
CA LEU A 103 18.59 15.37 -8.52
C LEU A 103 18.31 14.37 -7.38
N GLY A 104 18.32 14.86 -6.15
CA GLY A 104 18.15 14.02 -4.98
C GLY A 104 16.93 14.43 -4.17
N TRP A 105 16.16 13.43 -3.72
CA TRP A 105 15.07 13.63 -2.78
C TRP A 105 15.57 13.33 -1.36
N PHE A 106 15.72 14.36 -0.56
CA PHE A 106 16.23 14.28 0.80
C PHE A 106 15.12 14.40 1.85
N ALA A 107 15.37 13.90 3.05
CA ALA A 107 14.49 14.11 4.19
C ALA A 107 14.35 15.61 4.54
N ASP A 108 15.46 16.36 4.45
CA ASP A 108 15.43 17.81 4.50
C ASP A 108 15.04 18.37 3.12
N VAL A 109 13.87 18.99 3.06
CA VAL A 109 13.31 19.60 1.85
C VAL A 109 14.22 20.68 1.26
N LYS A 110 15.00 21.39 2.08
CA LYS A 110 15.94 22.43 1.60
C LYS A 110 17.06 21.80 0.79
N ARG A 111 17.59 20.65 1.20
CA ARG A 111 18.60 19.91 0.43
C ARG A 111 18.05 19.41 -0.91
N THR A 112 16.78 19.00 -0.96
CA THR A 112 16.13 18.68 -2.24
C THR A 112 16.07 19.93 -3.13
N ALA A 113 15.64 21.07 -2.60
CA ALA A 113 15.59 22.34 -3.34
C ALA A 113 16.99 22.80 -3.80
N GLU A 114 18.05 22.57 -3.02
CA GLU A 114 19.43 22.84 -3.42
C GLU A 114 19.82 22.06 -4.68
N THR A 115 19.49 20.77 -4.76
CA THR A 115 19.79 19.98 -5.97
C THR A 115 18.98 20.46 -7.18
N ILE A 116 17.73 20.87 -6.99
CA ILE A 116 16.90 21.49 -8.04
C ILE A 116 17.52 22.82 -8.48
N GLY A 117 18.02 23.62 -7.53
CA GLY A 117 18.61 24.93 -7.78
C GLY A 117 19.88 24.90 -8.64
N HIS A 118 20.56 23.77 -8.75
CA HIS A 118 21.67 23.58 -9.71
C HIS A 118 21.19 23.61 -11.17
N PHE A 119 19.91 23.29 -11.42
CA PHE A 119 19.31 23.28 -12.77
C PHE A 119 18.46 24.53 -13.02
N SER A 120 17.64 24.95 -12.03
CA SER A 120 16.81 26.14 -12.06
C SER A 120 16.57 26.70 -10.66
N LYS A 121 17.02 27.89 -10.40
CA LYS A 121 16.73 28.61 -9.14
C LYS A 121 15.23 28.90 -8.98
N LYS A 122 14.55 29.14 -10.08
CA LYS A 122 13.11 29.39 -10.12
C LYS A 122 12.35 28.11 -9.72
N ASP A 123 12.72 26.96 -10.28
CA ASP A 123 12.09 25.68 -9.94
C ASP A 123 12.33 25.29 -8.47
N ALA A 124 13.52 25.59 -7.94
CA ALA A 124 13.79 25.37 -6.51
C ALA A 124 12.89 26.22 -5.61
N ALA A 125 12.68 27.49 -5.96
CA ALA A 125 11.78 28.37 -5.21
C ALA A 125 10.32 27.89 -5.34
N THR A 126 9.89 27.51 -6.53
CA THR A 126 8.55 26.94 -6.79
C THR A 126 8.33 25.65 -5.99
N PHE A 127 9.32 24.77 -5.96
CA PHE A 127 9.26 23.53 -5.18
C PHE A 127 9.02 23.79 -3.68
N LEU A 128 9.76 24.71 -3.07
CA LEU A 128 9.59 25.08 -1.66
C LEU A 128 8.26 25.78 -1.38
N ASP A 129 7.79 26.63 -2.30
CA ASP A 129 6.47 27.25 -2.21
C ASP A 129 5.34 26.21 -2.23
N ILE A 130 5.37 25.29 -3.19
CA ILE A 130 4.40 24.18 -3.27
C ILE A 130 4.46 23.34 -2.00
N TRP A 131 5.65 22.94 -1.55
CA TRP A 131 5.82 22.16 -0.32
C TRP A 131 5.16 22.85 0.87
N THR A 132 5.39 24.17 1.03
CA THR A 132 4.85 24.95 2.14
C THR A 132 3.32 25.05 2.09
N ARG A 133 2.78 25.42 0.93
CA ARG A 133 1.32 25.60 0.76
C ARG A 133 0.54 24.30 0.89
N TRP A 134 1.15 23.17 0.52
CA TRP A 134 0.46 21.88 0.52
C TRP A 134 0.59 21.10 1.84
N GLN A 135 1.37 21.55 2.82
CA GLN A 135 1.41 20.92 4.15
C GLN A 135 0.02 20.81 4.81
N PRO A 136 -0.79 21.90 4.90
CA PRO A 136 -2.13 21.79 5.45
C PRO A 136 -3.07 20.94 4.59
N VAL A 137 -2.96 20.97 3.26
CA VAL A 137 -3.76 20.12 2.36
C VAL A 137 -3.51 18.65 2.62
N VAL A 138 -2.24 18.25 2.71
CA VAL A 138 -1.87 16.87 3.02
C VAL A 138 -2.37 16.46 4.40
N LYS A 139 -2.16 17.30 5.41
CA LYS A 139 -2.52 16.99 6.79
C LYS A 139 -4.02 16.88 7.01
N ASN A 140 -4.80 17.80 6.44
CA ASN A 140 -6.22 17.97 6.76
C ASN A 140 -7.16 17.28 5.75
N ILE A 141 -6.68 16.98 4.54
CA ILE A 141 -7.50 16.40 3.46
C ILE A 141 -6.90 15.05 3.02
N VAL A 142 -5.70 15.04 2.43
CA VAL A 142 -5.17 13.85 1.76
C VAL A 142 -4.89 12.70 2.73
N PHE A 143 -4.28 12.98 3.88
CA PHE A 143 -3.95 11.94 4.87
C PHE A 143 -5.21 11.34 5.51
N PRO A 144 -6.20 12.11 5.99
CA PRO A 144 -7.45 11.54 6.49
C PRO A 144 -8.22 10.71 5.46
N GLU A 145 -8.25 11.12 4.19
CA GLU A 145 -8.92 10.38 3.11
C GLU A 145 -8.29 9.00 2.85
N THR A 146 -7.01 8.80 3.18
CA THR A 146 -6.35 7.50 3.04
C THR A 146 -7.01 6.39 3.88
N TYR A 147 -7.72 6.77 4.95
CA TYR A 147 -8.37 5.84 5.88
C TYR A 147 -9.89 6.01 5.95
N ALA A 148 -10.43 6.94 5.19
CA ALA A 148 -11.87 7.14 5.12
C ALA A 148 -12.51 6.21 4.09
N VAL A 149 -13.81 5.96 4.25
CA VAL A 149 -14.60 5.35 3.18
C VAL A 149 -14.57 6.31 1.99
N PRO A 150 -14.20 5.85 0.78
CA PRO A 150 -14.18 6.71 -0.39
C PRO A 150 -15.55 7.34 -0.66
N VAL A 151 -15.56 8.64 -0.83
CA VAL A 151 -16.74 9.42 -1.24
C VAL A 151 -16.44 10.15 -2.55
N SER A 152 -17.48 10.42 -3.33
CA SER A 152 -17.32 11.11 -4.61
C SER A 152 -16.85 12.56 -4.42
N ILE A 153 -16.25 13.13 -5.45
CA ILE A 153 -15.83 14.54 -5.39
C ILE A 153 -17.05 15.47 -5.28
N GLU A 154 -18.17 15.09 -5.86
CA GLU A 154 -19.43 15.82 -5.81
C GLU A 154 -19.94 15.94 -4.37
N GLU A 155 -19.77 14.88 -3.58
CA GLU A 155 -20.17 14.87 -2.16
C GLU A 155 -19.22 15.69 -1.28
N LYS A 156 -17.90 15.65 -1.54
CA LYS A 156 -16.92 16.39 -0.72
C LYS A 156 -16.73 17.84 -1.15
N ARG A 157 -17.00 18.22 -2.40
CA ARG A 157 -16.76 19.57 -2.94
C ARG A 157 -17.36 20.68 -2.06
N PRO A 158 -18.63 20.60 -1.58
CA PRO A 158 -19.21 21.64 -0.73
C PRO A 158 -18.51 21.83 0.62
N LEU A 159 -17.81 20.80 1.11
CA LEU A 159 -16.99 20.87 2.32
C LEU A 159 -15.62 21.46 2.01
N LEU A 160 -14.99 21.04 0.92
CA LEU A 160 -13.69 21.53 0.49
C LEU A 160 -13.71 23.04 0.15
N GLU A 161 -14.78 23.52 -0.49
CA GLU A 161 -14.95 24.94 -0.84
C GLU A 161 -15.01 25.88 0.37
N LYS A 162 -15.29 25.35 1.57
CA LYS A 162 -15.32 26.14 2.83
C LYS A 162 -13.94 26.28 3.48
N LEU A 163 -12.94 25.55 2.99
CA LEU A 163 -11.61 25.48 3.58
C LEU A 163 -10.57 26.08 2.62
N PRO A 164 -9.65 26.93 3.09
CA PRO A 164 -8.55 27.44 2.24
C PRO A 164 -7.74 26.31 1.59
N GLU A 165 -7.39 25.27 2.35
CA GLU A 165 -6.72 24.08 1.85
C GLU A 165 -7.56 23.27 0.88
N GLY A 166 -8.88 23.28 1.04
CA GLY A 166 -9.81 22.62 0.12
C GLY A 166 -9.87 23.34 -1.23
N MET A 167 -9.86 24.67 -1.23
CA MET A 167 -9.76 25.45 -2.46
C MET A 167 -8.44 25.24 -3.19
N GLU A 168 -7.30 25.10 -2.46
CA GLU A 168 -6.01 24.76 -3.03
C GLU A 168 -6.02 23.35 -3.65
N TYR A 169 -6.66 22.36 -3.00
CA TYR A 169 -6.88 21.02 -3.53
C TYR A 169 -7.69 21.05 -4.83
N LEU A 170 -8.87 21.71 -4.81
CA LEU A 170 -9.78 21.78 -5.95
C LEU A 170 -9.19 22.47 -7.17
N LYS A 171 -8.29 23.43 -6.96
CA LYS A 171 -7.60 24.15 -8.04
C LYS A 171 -6.89 23.20 -9.01
N TYR A 172 -6.34 22.10 -8.52
CA TYR A 172 -5.59 21.13 -9.32
C TYR A 172 -6.34 19.82 -9.54
N PHE A 173 -7.54 19.67 -8.96
CA PHE A 173 -8.31 18.45 -9.11
C PHE A 173 -8.68 18.17 -10.57
N GLU A 174 -9.06 19.18 -11.35
CA GLU A 174 -9.51 18.97 -12.74
C GLU A 174 -8.35 18.80 -13.74
N SER A 175 -7.11 19.03 -13.33
CA SER A 175 -5.91 18.87 -14.17
C SER A 175 -5.34 17.47 -14.14
N THR A 176 -4.35 17.22 -15.02
CA THR A 176 -3.51 16.03 -14.98
C THR A 176 -2.20 16.29 -14.21
N PRO A 177 -1.48 15.25 -13.77
CA PRO A 177 -0.14 15.37 -13.23
C PRO A 177 0.84 16.06 -14.18
N GLU A 178 0.79 15.75 -15.48
CA GLU A 178 1.64 16.35 -16.49
C GLU A 178 1.37 17.85 -16.63
N GLU A 179 0.10 18.27 -16.75
CA GLU A 179 -0.29 19.68 -16.79
C GLU A 179 0.21 20.44 -15.58
N PHE A 180 0.10 19.86 -14.37
CA PHE A 180 0.64 20.47 -13.17
C PHE A 180 2.16 20.67 -13.28
N VAL A 181 2.90 19.64 -13.68
CA VAL A 181 4.37 19.68 -13.79
C VAL A 181 4.82 20.72 -14.81
N LEU A 182 4.23 20.70 -16.01
CA LEU A 182 4.59 21.63 -17.10
C LEU A 182 4.22 23.08 -16.78
N GLN A 183 3.14 23.30 -16.03
CA GLN A 183 2.73 24.64 -15.62
C GLN A 183 3.66 25.26 -14.57
N HIS A 184 4.26 24.46 -13.68
CA HIS A 184 4.97 24.97 -12.51
C HIS A 184 6.48 24.92 -12.62
N PHE A 185 7.03 24.00 -13.39
CA PHE A 185 8.47 23.79 -13.52
C PHE A 185 8.93 24.05 -14.97
N GLU A 186 10.07 24.71 -15.11
CA GLU A 186 10.57 25.09 -16.44
C GLU A 186 11.70 24.19 -16.97
N HIS A 187 12.51 23.61 -16.07
CA HIS A 187 13.68 22.84 -16.49
C HIS A 187 13.29 21.36 -16.76
N PRO A 188 13.58 20.79 -17.97
CA PRO A 188 13.12 19.45 -18.34
C PRO A 188 13.52 18.33 -17.37
N ARG A 189 14.73 18.41 -16.79
CA ARG A 189 15.19 17.40 -15.80
C ARG A 189 14.42 17.52 -14.49
N VAL A 190 14.04 18.73 -14.08
CA VAL A 190 13.20 18.95 -12.90
C VAL A 190 11.78 18.45 -13.17
N GLN A 191 11.22 18.73 -14.34
CA GLN A 191 9.93 18.21 -14.77
C GLN A 191 9.90 16.68 -14.71
N ALA A 192 10.93 16.01 -15.27
CA ALA A 192 11.03 14.55 -15.23
C ALA A 192 11.17 14.01 -13.80
N PHE A 193 11.96 14.68 -12.94
CA PHE A 193 12.15 14.32 -11.55
C PHE A 193 10.85 14.43 -10.74
N ILE A 194 10.10 15.51 -10.92
CA ILE A 194 8.82 15.73 -10.24
C ILE A 194 7.74 14.79 -10.80
N GLY A 195 7.65 14.63 -12.13
CA GLY A 195 6.70 13.72 -12.78
C GLY A 195 6.89 12.25 -12.36
N PHE A 196 8.12 11.84 -12.10
CA PHE A 196 8.42 10.50 -11.59
C PHE A 196 7.69 10.18 -10.28
N LEU A 197 7.34 11.16 -9.45
CA LEU A 197 6.54 10.94 -8.25
C LEU A 197 5.17 10.31 -8.56
N GLY A 198 4.52 10.76 -9.64
CA GLY A 198 3.26 10.19 -10.11
C GLY A 198 3.43 8.74 -10.57
N VAL A 199 4.39 8.51 -11.47
CA VAL A 199 4.70 7.18 -12.01
C VAL A 199 5.08 6.20 -10.91
N MET A 200 5.89 6.63 -9.94
CA MET A 200 6.30 5.81 -8.80
C MET A 200 5.12 5.37 -7.90
N ARG A 201 3.97 6.04 -7.99
CA ARG A 201 2.72 5.69 -7.30
C ARG A 201 1.75 4.90 -8.16
N GLY A 202 2.12 4.59 -9.40
CA GLY A 202 1.28 3.87 -10.36
C GLY A 202 0.24 4.74 -11.04
N TYR A 203 0.40 6.06 -11.01
CA TYR A 203 -0.49 6.98 -11.75
C TYR A 203 0.07 7.29 -13.13
N GLU A 204 -0.81 7.31 -14.12
CA GLU A 204 -0.52 7.84 -15.45
C GLU A 204 -0.41 9.36 -15.37
N LEU A 205 0.60 9.94 -16.06
CA LEU A 205 0.82 11.39 -16.00
C LEU A 205 -0.28 12.20 -16.68
N ASP A 206 -1.00 11.60 -17.61
CA ASP A 206 -2.13 12.18 -18.35
C ASP A 206 -3.50 11.80 -17.77
N ALA A 207 -3.54 11.08 -16.64
CA ALA A 207 -4.79 10.72 -15.99
C ALA A 207 -5.58 11.97 -15.57
N PRO A 208 -6.82 12.15 -16.07
CA PRO A 208 -7.63 13.32 -15.73
C PRO A 208 -8.04 13.29 -14.26
N LYS A 209 -8.22 14.47 -13.68
CA LYS A 209 -8.69 14.65 -12.28
C LYS A 209 -7.71 14.15 -11.22
N THR A 210 -6.42 14.09 -11.55
CA THR A 210 -5.38 13.60 -10.63
C THR A 210 -4.20 14.56 -10.46
N GLY A 211 -4.26 15.77 -11.01
CA GLY A 211 -3.16 16.76 -10.94
C GLY A 211 -2.79 17.16 -9.51
N TYR A 212 -3.73 17.11 -8.57
CA TYR A 212 -3.48 17.35 -7.14
C TYR A 212 -2.49 16.37 -6.49
N LEU A 213 -2.27 15.20 -7.10
CA LEU A 213 -1.36 14.18 -6.57
C LEU A 213 0.09 14.65 -6.55
N ILE A 214 0.54 15.40 -7.55
CA ILE A 214 1.92 15.88 -7.60
C ILE A 214 2.25 16.82 -6.43
N PRO A 215 1.53 17.93 -6.21
CA PRO A 215 1.82 18.79 -5.06
C PRO A 215 1.56 18.11 -3.72
N ALA A 216 0.59 17.20 -3.63
CA ALA A 216 0.40 16.38 -2.44
C ALA A 216 1.64 15.52 -2.15
N MET A 217 2.24 14.89 -3.17
CA MET A 217 3.44 14.08 -2.99
C MET A 217 4.69 14.92 -2.71
N ILE A 218 4.80 16.12 -3.28
CA ILE A 218 5.85 17.08 -2.91
C ILE A 218 5.77 17.39 -1.41
N ALA A 219 4.58 17.68 -0.91
CA ALA A 219 4.37 18.04 0.49
C ALA A 219 4.48 16.85 1.46
N TRP A 220 4.02 15.67 1.06
CA TRP A 220 4.16 14.45 1.87
C TRP A 220 5.62 14.00 1.96
N GLY A 221 6.39 14.24 0.90
CA GLY A 221 7.75 13.78 0.73
C GLY A 221 7.84 12.31 0.35
N VAL A 222 8.96 11.96 -0.25
CA VAL A 222 9.34 10.56 -0.47
C VAL A 222 10.07 10.09 0.79
N ASN A 223 9.36 9.50 1.73
CA ASN A 223 9.92 8.96 2.97
C ASN A 223 10.12 7.44 2.83
N PRO A 224 11.09 6.96 2.04
CA PRO A 224 11.34 5.53 1.92
C PRO A 224 11.90 5.03 3.24
N GLN A 225 11.43 3.87 3.66
CA GLN A 225 11.90 3.15 4.82
C GLN A 225 12.28 1.75 4.37
N LEU A 226 13.50 1.33 4.69
CA LEU A 226 13.97 -0.02 4.42
C LEU A 226 13.82 -0.85 5.69
N CYS A 227 13.10 -1.97 5.60
CA CYS A 227 12.96 -2.89 6.71
C CYS A 227 14.29 -3.60 6.97
N ARG A 228 14.74 -3.62 8.22
CA ARG A 228 15.91 -4.38 8.63
C ARG A 228 15.63 -5.88 8.48
N GLY A 229 16.51 -6.60 7.79
CA GLY A 229 16.32 -8.02 7.50
C GLY A 229 15.42 -8.27 6.30
N THR A 230 15.35 -7.30 5.36
CA THR A 230 14.51 -7.32 4.15
C THR A 230 13.02 -7.01 4.39
N SER A 231 12.25 -6.88 3.33
CA SER A 231 10.77 -6.69 3.45
C SER A 231 10.08 -7.91 4.04
N HIS A 232 10.64 -9.11 3.84
CA HIS A 232 10.09 -10.34 4.40
C HIS A 232 10.03 -10.34 5.94
N ALA A 233 10.99 -9.67 6.60
CA ALA A 233 10.96 -9.51 8.05
C ALA A 233 9.68 -8.83 8.57
N LEU A 234 9.02 -7.96 7.77
CA LEU A 234 7.70 -7.48 8.12
C LEU A 234 6.65 -8.59 8.06
N GLY A 235 6.75 -9.50 7.07
CA GLY A 235 5.88 -10.68 6.95
C GLY A 235 5.97 -11.58 8.18
N ASP A 236 7.20 -11.94 8.59
CA ASP A 236 7.46 -12.75 9.79
C ASP A 236 6.88 -12.11 11.05
N ASN A 237 7.11 -10.81 11.21
CA ASN A 237 6.60 -10.10 12.38
C ASN A 237 5.06 -9.98 12.39
N LEU A 238 4.43 -9.90 11.23
CA LEU A 238 2.97 -9.99 11.12
C LEU A 238 2.46 -11.39 11.46
N ALA A 239 3.18 -12.45 11.09
CA ALA A 239 2.86 -13.83 11.52
C ALA A 239 2.99 -14.00 13.04
N HIS A 240 4.05 -13.46 13.63
CA HIS A 240 4.19 -13.43 15.10
C HIS A 240 3.04 -12.69 15.78
N MET A 241 2.65 -11.54 15.23
CA MET A 241 1.49 -10.78 15.72
C MET A 241 0.20 -11.59 15.62
N MET A 242 -0.04 -12.27 14.50
CA MET A 242 -1.20 -13.16 14.34
C MET A 242 -1.22 -14.25 15.42
N SER A 243 -0.11 -14.98 15.56
CA SER A 243 0.01 -16.05 16.56
C SER A 243 -0.20 -15.53 17.99
N HIS A 244 0.36 -14.36 18.31
CA HIS A 244 0.18 -13.72 19.62
C HIS A 244 -1.29 -13.37 19.91
N ASN A 245 -2.05 -12.97 18.88
CA ASN A 245 -3.48 -12.67 19.01
C ASN A 245 -4.39 -13.90 18.84
N GLY A 246 -3.84 -15.11 18.78
CA GLY A 246 -4.61 -16.35 18.72
C GLY A 246 -5.21 -16.65 17.35
N VAL A 247 -4.63 -16.10 16.27
CA VAL A 247 -4.97 -16.50 14.90
C VAL A 247 -4.29 -17.81 14.57
N ASP A 248 -5.05 -18.79 14.14
CA ASP A 248 -4.52 -20.02 13.57
C ASP A 248 -4.21 -19.82 12.08
N TYR A 249 -3.14 -20.44 11.55
CA TYR A 249 -2.87 -20.37 10.12
C TYR A 249 -2.28 -21.67 9.57
N ILE A 250 -2.52 -21.92 8.29
CA ILE A 250 -2.02 -23.05 7.51
C ILE A 250 -1.23 -22.50 6.33
N GLU A 251 0.00 -22.96 6.18
CA GLU A 251 0.89 -22.65 5.05
C GLU A 251 1.03 -23.85 4.12
N ALA A 252 1.60 -23.65 2.94
CA ALA A 252 1.86 -24.65 1.92
C ALA A 252 0.61 -25.45 1.51
N THR A 253 -0.59 -24.86 1.66
CA THR A 253 -1.84 -25.50 1.27
C THR A 253 -2.81 -24.47 0.71
N GLY A 254 -3.14 -24.58 -0.57
CA GLY A 254 -4.06 -23.67 -1.24
C GLY A 254 -5.54 -23.94 -0.90
N VAL A 255 -6.37 -22.92 -1.10
CA VAL A 255 -7.82 -23.11 -1.13
C VAL A 255 -8.20 -23.60 -2.53
N GLU A 256 -8.82 -24.77 -2.62
CA GLU A 256 -9.33 -25.34 -3.87
C GLU A 256 -10.62 -24.64 -4.32
N ARG A 257 -11.57 -24.45 -3.38
CA ARG A 257 -12.86 -23.79 -3.64
C ARG A 257 -13.52 -23.25 -2.38
N ILE A 258 -14.44 -22.32 -2.58
CA ILE A 258 -15.36 -21.82 -1.57
C ILE A 258 -16.71 -22.53 -1.75
N LEU A 259 -17.26 -23.09 -0.67
CA LEU A 259 -18.59 -23.70 -0.70
C LEU A 259 -19.66 -22.62 -0.53
N VAL A 260 -20.55 -22.55 -1.50
CA VAL A 260 -21.71 -21.67 -1.47
C VAL A 260 -22.98 -22.51 -1.35
N GLU A 261 -23.70 -22.35 -0.27
CA GLU A 261 -24.97 -23.04 0.01
C GLU A 261 -26.06 -21.98 0.22
N GLN A 262 -27.15 -22.09 -0.52
CA GLN A 262 -28.27 -21.13 -0.46
C GLN A 262 -27.84 -19.65 -0.66
N GLY A 263 -26.88 -19.41 -1.54
CA GLY A 263 -26.36 -18.07 -1.83
C GLY A 263 -25.38 -17.51 -0.78
N GLN A 264 -24.96 -18.31 0.19
CA GLN A 264 -24.02 -17.91 1.22
C GLN A 264 -22.73 -18.75 1.16
N ALA A 265 -21.58 -18.06 1.18
CA ALA A 265 -20.27 -18.69 1.33
C ALA A 265 -20.08 -19.10 2.79
N ASN A 266 -20.01 -20.41 3.08
CA ASN A 266 -20.03 -20.94 4.45
C ASN A 266 -18.85 -21.84 4.79
N ALA A 267 -18.03 -22.23 3.82
CA ALA A 267 -16.83 -23.01 4.05
C ALA A 267 -15.80 -22.82 2.93
N VAL A 268 -14.55 -23.14 3.22
CA VAL A 268 -13.49 -23.35 2.23
C VAL A 268 -13.04 -24.80 2.24
N VAL A 269 -12.73 -25.32 1.06
CA VAL A 269 -12.11 -26.65 0.87
C VAL A 269 -10.67 -26.41 0.48
N LEU A 270 -9.73 -27.03 1.19
CA LEU A 270 -8.31 -26.97 0.89
C LEU A 270 -7.91 -28.07 -0.11
N GLU A 271 -6.77 -27.88 -0.79
CA GLU A 271 -6.23 -28.84 -1.76
C GLU A 271 -5.95 -30.23 -1.16
N ASP A 272 -5.71 -30.32 0.16
CA ASP A 272 -5.56 -31.59 0.88
C ASP A 272 -6.89 -32.26 1.30
N GLY A 273 -8.02 -31.66 0.92
CA GLY A 273 -9.36 -32.11 1.25
C GLY A 273 -9.87 -31.66 2.62
N THR A 274 -9.11 -30.89 3.40
CA THR A 274 -9.60 -30.30 4.65
C THR A 274 -10.72 -29.31 4.38
N VAL A 275 -11.78 -29.37 5.16
CA VAL A 275 -12.92 -28.44 5.08
C VAL A 275 -12.89 -27.51 6.29
N ILE A 276 -12.89 -26.20 6.06
CA ILE A 276 -12.95 -25.20 7.13
C ILE A 276 -14.29 -24.49 7.02
N ARG A 277 -15.19 -24.77 7.96
CA ARG A 277 -16.50 -24.11 8.05
C ARG A 277 -16.38 -22.78 8.76
N THR A 278 -17.12 -21.77 8.26
CA THR A 278 -17.18 -20.45 8.87
C THR A 278 -18.58 -20.15 9.38
N ARG A 279 -18.65 -19.49 10.53
CA ARG A 279 -19.91 -19.06 11.11
C ARG A 279 -20.37 -17.69 10.61
N ARG A 280 -19.44 -16.85 10.13
CA ARG A 280 -19.71 -15.44 9.86
C ARG A 280 -19.28 -14.98 8.49
N PHE A 281 -18.02 -15.23 8.07
CA PHE A 281 -17.49 -14.69 6.82
C PHE A 281 -16.29 -15.49 6.28
N ILE A 282 -16.03 -15.27 5.00
CA ILE A 282 -14.78 -15.59 4.32
C ILE A 282 -14.24 -14.27 3.76
N ALA A 283 -13.03 -13.89 4.16
CA ALA A 283 -12.33 -12.72 3.64
C ALA A 283 -11.22 -13.19 2.69
N SER A 284 -11.25 -12.73 1.44
CA SER A 284 -10.22 -13.09 0.46
C SER A 284 -9.26 -11.94 0.23
N ASN A 285 -7.96 -12.21 0.42
CA ASN A 285 -6.86 -11.28 0.14
C ASN A 285 -6.12 -11.65 -1.16
N VAL A 286 -6.71 -12.48 -2.00
CA VAL A 286 -6.19 -12.85 -3.31
C VAL A 286 -6.90 -12.08 -4.42
N ASN A 287 -6.38 -12.18 -5.65
CA ASN A 287 -6.90 -11.47 -6.79
C ASN A 287 -8.42 -11.70 -6.96
N PRO A 288 -9.24 -10.67 -7.29
CA PRO A 288 -10.69 -10.82 -7.46
C PRO A 288 -11.10 -11.88 -8.48
N VAL A 289 -10.37 -12.02 -9.59
CA VAL A 289 -10.63 -13.07 -10.58
C VAL A 289 -10.41 -14.46 -9.97
N GLU A 290 -9.34 -14.64 -9.20
CA GLU A 290 -9.10 -15.89 -8.46
C GLU A 290 -10.24 -16.16 -7.47
N THR A 291 -10.57 -15.17 -6.65
CA THR A 291 -11.62 -15.29 -5.63
C THR A 291 -12.98 -15.63 -6.23
N PHE A 292 -13.46 -14.81 -7.14
CA PHE A 292 -14.85 -14.91 -7.57
C PHE A 292 -15.03 -15.91 -8.71
N ILE A 293 -14.12 -15.90 -9.70
CA ILE A 293 -14.31 -16.75 -10.89
C ILE A 293 -13.85 -18.18 -10.63
N LYS A 294 -12.75 -18.38 -9.88
CA LYS A 294 -12.21 -19.72 -9.66
C LYS A 294 -12.67 -20.35 -8.34
N LEU A 295 -12.52 -19.63 -7.22
CA LEU A 295 -12.82 -20.22 -5.91
C LEU A 295 -14.31 -20.24 -5.60
N VAL A 296 -15.04 -19.18 -5.91
CA VAL A 296 -16.52 -19.13 -5.73
C VAL A 296 -17.25 -19.85 -6.87
N GLY A 297 -16.75 -19.72 -8.10
CA GLY A 297 -17.39 -20.27 -9.32
C GLY A 297 -18.41 -19.31 -9.92
N ARG A 298 -18.38 -19.18 -11.26
CA ARG A 298 -19.28 -18.27 -12.00
C ARG A 298 -20.76 -18.56 -11.77
N GLU A 299 -21.11 -19.83 -11.57
CA GLU A 299 -22.47 -20.32 -11.32
C GLU A 299 -23.09 -19.76 -10.04
N ASN A 300 -22.27 -19.31 -9.10
CA ASN A 300 -22.70 -18.73 -7.83
C ASN A 300 -22.75 -17.19 -7.84
N LEU A 301 -22.47 -16.56 -8.99
CA LEU A 301 -22.40 -15.12 -9.14
C LEU A 301 -23.57 -14.58 -9.96
N GLU A 302 -23.96 -13.34 -9.72
CA GLU A 302 -24.90 -12.65 -10.60
C GLU A 302 -24.29 -12.47 -12.00
N PRO A 303 -25.05 -12.67 -13.09
CA PRO A 303 -24.53 -12.58 -14.45
C PRO A 303 -23.85 -11.25 -14.82
N LYS A 304 -24.24 -10.17 -14.17
CA LYS A 304 -23.63 -8.84 -14.39
C LYS A 304 -22.26 -8.69 -13.72
N PHE A 305 -21.96 -9.53 -12.73
CA PHE A 305 -20.70 -9.52 -12.01
C PHE A 305 -19.67 -10.50 -12.60
N ALA A 306 -20.15 -11.61 -13.17
CA ALA A 306 -19.34 -12.67 -13.78
C ALA A 306 -18.96 -12.36 -15.23
#